data_3bf2d285809b184baf9406847757d92b
#
_entry.id   3bf2d285809b184baf9406847757d92b
#
_cell.length_a   1.000
_cell.length_b   1.000
_cell.length_c   1.000
_cell.angle_alpha   90.00
_cell.angle_beta   90.00
_cell.angle_gamma   90.00
#
_symmetry.space_group_name_H-M   'P 1'
#
loop_
_entity.id
_entity.type
_entity.pdbx_description
1 polymer ?
#
loop_
_entity_poly.entity_id
_entity_poly.type
_entity_poly.pdbx_seq_one_letter_code
_entity_poly.pdbx_strand_id
1 'polypeptide(L)'
;MLNVLKKFSSLKITLAGMVLLVIGATLSYGNPQGTSVWVLVVPMALLAVNLIAAITTNARINQQPGLLVFHVSLLLILLLATVGRLTHMDAHLELVVGSEFEPEKLLETKAGPLHFGDLGNVHFVQGPFTVEYAPGMQRGLTHSHVKVKTASAKWEDRVIGDDRPLLIDGYRFYTTFNKGFTSVLTWLPTNGEPVTGTVNMPSYPLFEYKQDNRWNPPGTDEEIKFWLQLNTAMNEDDYWTLDGRTSSGVLIVTTDEKRHEVQLGQSVQLPNGQLRFEALTMWMGYRLFYDPTIQWMFFVSIMGVLGLSQYFWKKINLQPWMDEKPDNIAEDTGKPLGAMGSQTNRKPHITNDPASSAYLTGDRH
;
A
#
# COMPACT_ATOMS: atom_id res chain seq x y z
N MET A 1 40.62 13.75 -10.70
CA MET A 1 39.48 13.35 -9.87
C MET A 1 38.37 14.41 -9.84
N LEU A 2 38.66 15.67 -9.52
CA LEU A 2 37.67 16.75 -9.44
C LEU A 2 36.90 17.02 -10.76
N ASN A 3 37.57 16.93 -11.91
CA ASN A 3 36.95 17.12 -13.23
C ASN A 3 35.96 16.01 -13.60
N VAL A 4 36.18 14.79 -13.12
CA VAL A 4 35.25 13.65 -13.31
C VAL A 4 34.01 13.86 -12.43
N LEU A 5 34.18 14.22 -11.15
CA LEU A 5 33.08 14.55 -10.23
C LEU A 5 32.21 15.70 -10.77
N LYS A 6 32.80 16.76 -11.33
CA LYS A 6 32.03 17.85 -11.95
C LYS A 6 31.18 17.40 -13.13
N LYS A 7 31.63 16.40 -13.92
CA LYS A 7 30.80 15.84 -14.99
C LYS A 7 29.60 15.07 -14.43
N PHE A 8 29.80 14.33 -13.32
CA PHE A 8 28.72 13.61 -12.64
C PHE A 8 27.71 14.53 -11.92
N SER A 9 28.08 15.74 -11.50
CA SER A 9 27.16 16.71 -10.88
C SER A 9 26.26 17.46 -11.90
N SER A 10 26.16 16.95 -13.12
CA SER A 10 25.38 17.57 -14.19
C SER A 10 23.89 17.41 -14.00
N LEU A 11 23.13 18.51 -14.17
CA LEU A 11 21.66 18.51 -14.17
C LEU A 11 21.06 17.55 -15.23
N LYS A 12 21.79 17.33 -16.35
CA LYS A 12 21.35 16.38 -17.39
C LYS A 12 21.31 14.94 -16.85
N ILE A 13 22.27 14.56 -16.00
CA ILE A 13 22.32 13.24 -15.37
C ILE A 13 21.20 13.11 -14.34
N THR A 14 20.93 14.16 -13.56
CA THR A 14 19.79 14.19 -12.64
C THR A 14 18.49 13.96 -13.39
N LEU A 15 18.26 14.71 -14.48
CA LEU A 15 17.04 14.57 -15.29
C LEU A 15 16.90 13.19 -15.91
N ALA A 16 17.98 12.66 -16.49
CA ALA A 16 17.99 11.31 -17.04
C ALA A 16 17.70 10.24 -15.96
N GLY A 17 18.33 10.35 -14.79
CA GLY A 17 18.07 9.47 -13.66
C GLY A 17 16.63 9.52 -13.17
N MET A 18 16.03 10.72 -13.09
CA MET A 18 14.62 10.89 -12.73
C MET A 18 13.68 10.27 -13.76
N VAL A 19 13.93 10.46 -15.06
CA VAL A 19 13.12 9.84 -16.12
C VAL A 19 13.21 8.31 -16.04
N LEU A 20 14.42 7.76 -15.87
CA LEU A 20 14.61 6.32 -15.70
C LEU A 20 13.89 5.79 -14.45
N LEU A 21 13.91 6.55 -13.36
CA LEU A 21 13.21 6.17 -12.13
C LEU A 21 11.69 6.16 -12.32
N VAL A 22 11.12 7.16 -13.03
CA VAL A 22 9.70 7.20 -13.35
C VAL A 22 9.31 6.00 -14.23
N ILE A 23 10.08 5.71 -15.28
CA ILE A 23 9.85 4.53 -16.13
C ILE A 23 9.91 3.25 -15.28
N GLY A 24 10.94 3.11 -14.43
CA GLY A 24 11.10 1.98 -13.54
C GLY A 24 9.96 1.81 -12.56
N ALA A 25 9.47 2.91 -11.98
CA ALA A 25 8.32 2.90 -11.08
C ALA A 25 7.03 2.46 -11.80
N THR A 26 6.79 2.96 -13.01
CA THR A 26 5.63 2.58 -13.82
C THR A 26 5.65 1.10 -14.19
N LEU A 27 6.80 0.57 -14.61
CA LEU A 27 6.97 -0.85 -14.93
C LEU A 27 6.77 -1.73 -13.67
N SER A 28 7.34 -1.31 -12.54
CA SER A 28 7.23 -2.05 -11.27
C SER A 28 5.81 -2.03 -10.71
N TYR A 29 5.04 -0.95 -10.95
CA TYR A 29 3.63 -0.87 -10.58
C TYR A 29 2.75 -1.73 -11.49
N GLY A 30 2.98 -1.71 -12.80
CA GLY A 30 2.18 -2.46 -13.77
C GLY A 30 2.38 -3.98 -13.71
N ASN A 31 3.58 -4.43 -13.32
CA ASN A 31 3.87 -5.86 -13.13
C ASN A 31 4.80 -6.05 -11.91
N PRO A 32 4.25 -6.03 -10.70
CA PRO A 32 5.05 -6.12 -9.48
C PRO A 32 5.85 -7.41 -9.37
N GLN A 33 5.28 -8.54 -9.79
CA GLN A 33 5.92 -9.86 -9.69
C GLN A 33 6.98 -10.09 -10.77
N GLY A 34 6.72 -9.64 -12.00
CA GLY A 34 7.63 -9.86 -13.15
C GLY A 34 8.76 -8.85 -13.27
N THR A 35 8.69 -7.71 -12.56
CA THR A 35 9.69 -6.64 -12.71
C THR A 35 10.87 -6.85 -11.77
N SER A 36 12.08 -6.89 -12.34
CA SER A 36 13.32 -7.00 -11.57
C SER A 36 13.54 -5.79 -10.66
N VAL A 37 14.04 -6.01 -9.45
CA VAL A 37 14.37 -4.96 -8.46
C VAL A 37 15.38 -3.93 -9.02
N TRP A 38 16.26 -4.36 -9.93
CA TRP A 38 17.30 -3.53 -10.52
C TRP A 38 16.75 -2.37 -11.36
N VAL A 39 15.53 -2.48 -11.86
CA VAL A 39 14.85 -1.41 -12.62
C VAL A 39 14.68 -0.13 -11.79
N LEU A 40 14.56 -0.27 -10.46
CA LEU A 40 14.52 0.87 -9.52
C LEU A 40 15.88 1.14 -8.87
N VAL A 41 16.63 0.12 -8.53
CA VAL A 41 17.92 0.24 -7.83
C VAL A 41 18.94 1.00 -8.68
N VAL A 42 19.05 0.70 -9.98
CA VAL A 42 20.04 1.34 -10.86
C VAL A 42 19.82 2.86 -10.99
N PRO A 43 18.61 3.37 -11.33
CA PRO A 43 18.41 4.81 -11.38
C PRO A 43 18.54 5.50 -10.02
N MET A 44 18.13 4.87 -8.91
CA MET A 44 18.35 5.43 -7.58
C MET A 44 19.84 5.52 -7.24
N ALA A 45 20.64 4.52 -7.54
CA ALA A 45 22.10 4.54 -7.36
C ALA A 45 22.75 5.62 -8.23
N LEU A 46 22.31 5.76 -9.49
CA LEU A 46 22.79 6.83 -10.38
C LEU A 46 22.51 8.22 -9.80
N LEU A 47 21.30 8.45 -9.30
CA LEU A 47 20.91 9.70 -8.66
C LEU A 47 21.70 9.93 -7.36
N ALA A 48 21.98 8.91 -6.57
CA ALA A 48 22.79 9.03 -5.37
C ALA A 48 24.23 9.46 -5.71
N VAL A 49 24.86 8.84 -6.70
CA VAL A 49 26.20 9.22 -7.19
C VAL A 49 26.21 10.67 -7.73
N ASN A 50 25.19 11.03 -8.51
CA ASN A 50 25.04 12.39 -9.01
C ASN A 50 24.89 13.41 -7.86
N LEU A 51 24.11 13.08 -6.83
CA LEU A 51 23.90 13.97 -5.69
C LEU A 51 25.14 14.07 -4.80
N ILE A 52 25.90 12.99 -4.60
CA ILE A 52 27.23 13.04 -3.93
C ILE A 52 28.14 14.00 -4.68
N ALA A 53 28.22 13.86 -6.01
CA ALA A 53 29.02 14.73 -6.84
C ALA A 53 28.58 16.21 -6.75
N ALA A 54 27.27 16.47 -6.71
CA ALA A 54 26.73 17.82 -6.55
C ALA A 54 27.07 18.41 -5.18
N ILE A 55 26.88 17.65 -4.10
CA ILE A 55 27.22 18.10 -2.73
C ILE A 55 28.71 18.45 -2.64
N THR A 56 29.59 17.61 -3.19
CA THR A 56 31.06 17.80 -3.05
C THR A 56 31.62 18.91 -3.94
N THR A 57 30.99 19.19 -5.08
CA THR A 57 31.56 20.15 -6.08
C THR A 57 30.86 21.51 -6.08
N ASN A 58 29.67 21.63 -5.50
CA ASN A 58 28.90 22.88 -5.52
C ASN A 58 29.11 23.68 -4.22
N ALA A 59 29.92 24.74 -4.30
CA ALA A 59 30.19 25.61 -3.16
C ALA A 59 28.93 26.26 -2.55
N ARG A 60 27.88 26.51 -3.36
CA ARG A 60 26.62 27.09 -2.86
C ARG A 60 25.90 26.13 -1.90
N ILE A 61 25.96 24.83 -2.16
CA ILE A 61 25.39 23.81 -1.26
C ILE A 61 26.20 23.74 0.02
N ASN A 62 27.53 23.67 -0.09
CA ASN A 62 28.43 23.48 1.05
C ASN A 62 28.49 24.68 2.01
N GLN A 63 28.35 25.91 1.48
CA GLN A 63 28.44 27.12 2.29
C GLN A 63 27.15 27.47 3.06
N GLN A 64 26.03 26.81 2.73
CA GLN A 64 24.74 27.07 3.35
C GLN A 64 24.29 25.85 4.16
N PRO A 65 24.42 25.84 5.49
CA PRO A 65 24.21 24.65 6.32
C PRO A 65 22.80 24.07 6.17
N GLY A 66 21.74 24.87 6.09
CA GLY A 66 20.40 24.37 5.86
C GLY A 66 20.24 23.67 4.51
N LEU A 67 20.86 24.23 3.46
CA LEU A 67 20.84 23.65 2.12
C LEU A 67 21.68 22.35 2.06
N LEU A 68 22.80 22.31 2.76
CA LEU A 68 23.63 21.12 2.90
C LEU A 68 22.87 20.00 3.60
N VAL A 69 22.26 20.27 4.76
CA VAL A 69 21.44 19.29 5.50
C VAL A 69 20.33 18.74 4.62
N PHE A 70 19.62 19.58 3.88
CA PHE A 70 18.58 19.15 2.95
C PHE A 70 19.11 18.18 1.88
N HIS A 71 20.24 18.50 1.21
CA HIS A 71 20.80 17.64 0.17
C HIS A 71 21.37 16.34 0.73
N VAL A 72 21.97 16.38 1.92
CA VAL A 72 22.42 15.15 2.63
C VAL A 72 21.23 14.29 2.99
N SER A 73 20.13 14.87 3.44
CA SER A 73 18.89 14.12 3.72
C SER A 73 18.33 13.48 2.44
N LEU A 74 18.30 14.18 1.31
CA LEU A 74 17.89 13.60 0.03
C LEU A 74 18.79 12.42 -0.38
N LEU A 75 20.11 12.55 -0.19
CA LEU A 75 21.06 11.48 -0.45
C LEU A 75 20.77 10.26 0.43
N LEU A 76 20.57 10.47 1.73
CA LEU A 76 20.26 9.39 2.66
C LEU A 76 18.93 8.73 2.32
N ILE A 77 17.89 9.47 1.91
CA ILE A 77 16.62 8.90 1.45
C ILE A 77 16.84 8.01 0.23
N LEU A 78 17.62 8.46 -0.77
CA LEU A 78 17.95 7.65 -1.95
C LEU A 78 18.69 6.36 -1.59
N LEU A 79 19.66 6.46 -0.68
CA LEU A 79 20.43 5.29 -0.22
C LEU A 79 19.53 4.33 0.57
N LEU A 80 18.72 4.83 1.50
CA LEU A 80 17.79 4.03 2.27
C LEU A 80 16.73 3.38 1.38
N ALA A 81 16.18 4.10 0.40
CA ALA A 81 15.24 3.53 -0.56
C ALA A 81 15.90 2.43 -1.42
N THR A 82 17.17 2.63 -1.81
CA THR A 82 17.94 1.61 -2.54
C THR A 82 18.15 0.36 -1.67
N VAL A 83 18.58 0.53 -0.43
CA VAL A 83 18.75 -0.57 0.53
C VAL A 83 17.41 -1.25 0.81
N GLY A 84 16.35 -0.47 1.05
CA GLY A 84 15.01 -1.00 1.27
C GLY A 84 14.56 -1.88 0.11
N ARG A 85 14.78 -1.47 -1.14
CA ARG A 85 14.44 -2.30 -2.33
C ARG A 85 15.29 -3.56 -2.44
N LEU A 86 16.49 -3.56 -1.93
CA LEU A 86 17.37 -4.74 -1.92
C LEU A 86 17.04 -5.71 -0.78
N THR A 87 16.50 -5.23 0.34
CA THR A 87 16.26 -6.03 1.55
C THR A 87 14.79 -6.31 1.83
N HIS A 88 13.85 -5.70 1.09
CA HIS A 88 12.40 -5.85 1.32
C HIS A 88 11.92 -7.28 1.14
N MET A 89 10.78 -7.56 1.72
CA MET A 89 9.94 -8.71 1.39
C MET A 89 8.48 -8.29 1.36
N ASP A 90 7.75 -8.77 0.37
CA ASP A 90 6.30 -8.60 0.22
C ASP A 90 5.71 -9.98 -0.13
N ALA A 91 4.69 -10.39 0.59
CA ALA A 91 4.01 -11.66 0.34
C ALA A 91 2.55 -11.58 0.78
N HIS A 92 1.74 -12.50 0.31
CA HIS A 92 0.37 -12.70 0.76
C HIS A 92 0.26 -14.00 1.55
N LEU A 93 -0.73 -14.05 2.43
CA LEU A 93 -0.98 -15.19 3.30
C LEU A 93 -2.47 -15.30 3.55
N GLU A 94 -2.99 -16.52 3.51
CA GLU A 94 -4.34 -16.86 3.92
C GLU A 94 -4.28 -17.80 5.11
N LEU A 95 -4.83 -17.38 6.25
CA LEU A 95 -4.85 -18.17 7.47
C LEU A 95 -6.27 -18.50 7.88
N VAL A 96 -6.54 -19.78 8.05
CA VAL A 96 -7.77 -20.28 8.63
C VAL A 96 -7.75 -20.10 10.16
N VAL A 97 -8.88 -19.78 10.74
CA VAL A 97 -9.03 -19.70 12.20
C VAL A 97 -8.61 -21.02 12.86
N GLY A 98 -7.70 -20.94 13.82
CA GLY A 98 -7.07 -22.07 14.48
C GLY A 98 -5.74 -22.51 13.90
N SER A 99 -5.36 -22.03 12.71
CA SER A 99 -4.08 -22.40 12.08
C SER A 99 -2.92 -21.51 12.55
N GLU A 100 -1.76 -22.11 12.69
CA GLU A 100 -0.49 -21.42 12.93
C GLU A 100 0.07 -20.88 11.60
N PHE A 101 0.83 -19.79 11.69
CA PHE A 101 1.60 -19.25 10.57
C PHE A 101 2.70 -20.23 10.17
N GLU A 102 2.77 -20.55 8.89
CA GLU A 102 3.80 -21.38 8.27
C GLU A 102 4.39 -20.64 7.08
N PRO A 103 5.71 -20.36 7.04
CA PRO A 103 6.36 -19.65 5.94
C PRO A 103 6.16 -20.30 4.57
N GLU A 104 6.00 -21.63 4.53
CA GLU A 104 5.82 -22.41 3.31
C GLU A 104 4.46 -22.15 2.63
N LYS A 105 3.50 -21.62 3.37
CA LYS A 105 2.15 -21.27 2.88
C LYS A 105 2.04 -19.85 2.34
N LEU A 106 3.16 -19.11 2.26
CA LEU A 106 3.16 -17.77 1.68
C LEU A 106 2.88 -17.83 0.19
N LEU A 107 2.02 -16.93 -0.25
CA LEU A 107 1.62 -16.73 -1.63
C LEU A 107 2.31 -15.50 -2.22
N GLU A 108 2.57 -15.53 -3.54
CA GLU A 108 3.09 -14.37 -4.29
C GLU A 108 4.31 -13.70 -3.64
N THR A 109 5.22 -14.49 -3.07
CA THR A 109 6.37 -13.99 -2.34
C THR A 109 7.36 -13.27 -3.26
N LYS A 110 7.70 -12.04 -2.91
CA LYS A 110 8.75 -11.25 -3.56
C LYS A 110 9.72 -10.70 -2.52
N ALA A 111 10.95 -11.18 -2.55
CA ALA A 111 12.02 -10.71 -1.69
C ALA A 111 13.11 -10.02 -2.49
N GLY A 112 13.73 -9.00 -1.91
CA GLY A 112 14.95 -8.39 -2.45
C GLY A 112 16.12 -9.36 -2.35
N PRO A 113 17.14 -9.22 -3.22
CA PRO A 113 18.29 -10.14 -3.28
C PRO A 113 19.17 -10.12 -2.03
N LEU A 114 19.02 -9.13 -1.17
CA LEU A 114 19.76 -8.99 0.09
C LEU A 114 18.81 -9.07 1.30
N HIS A 115 17.65 -9.71 1.14
CA HIS A 115 16.76 -9.94 2.26
C HIS A 115 17.43 -10.81 3.33
N PHE A 116 17.37 -10.39 4.59
CA PHE A 116 18.04 -11.04 5.72
C PHE A 116 17.13 -11.35 6.90
N GLY A 117 15.82 -11.05 6.79
CA GLY A 117 14.85 -11.42 7.81
C GLY A 117 14.64 -12.94 7.87
N ASP A 118 14.37 -13.46 9.06
CA ASP A 118 14.11 -14.87 9.29
C ASP A 118 12.65 -15.11 9.70
N LEU A 119 11.88 -15.69 8.78
CA LEU A 119 10.48 -16.04 9.04
C LEU A 119 10.33 -17.20 10.03
N GLY A 120 11.38 -17.99 10.25
CA GLY A 120 11.37 -19.07 11.25
C GLY A 120 11.18 -18.57 12.68
N ASN A 121 11.43 -17.29 12.93
CA ASN A 121 11.18 -16.66 14.24
C ASN A 121 9.73 -16.16 14.43
N VAL A 122 8.93 -16.21 13.37
CA VAL A 122 7.55 -15.70 13.38
C VAL A 122 6.58 -16.82 13.75
N HIS A 123 5.99 -16.73 14.92
CA HIS A 123 5.03 -17.72 15.42
C HIS A 123 3.78 -17.02 15.90
N PHE A 124 2.67 -17.24 15.23
CA PHE A 124 1.36 -16.83 15.70
C PHE A 124 0.26 -17.74 15.18
N VAL A 125 -0.83 -17.82 15.91
CA VAL A 125 -2.02 -18.62 15.57
C VAL A 125 -3.16 -17.66 15.29
N GLN A 126 -3.86 -17.88 14.18
CA GLN A 126 -5.06 -17.13 13.80
C GLN A 126 -6.21 -17.48 14.73
N GLY A 127 -6.76 -16.50 15.41
CA GLY A 127 -8.00 -16.61 16.17
C GLY A 127 -9.21 -16.10 15.39
N PRO A 128 -10.37 -15.92 16.04
CA PRO A 128 -11.56 -15.39 15.41
C PRO A 128 -11.35 -13.92 15.02
N PHE A 129 -12.09 -13.48 13.99
CA PHE A 129 -12.09 -12.08 13.59
C PHE A 129 -13.49 -11.59 13.26
N THR A 130 -13.66 -10.27 13.35
CA THR A 130 -14.86 -9.58 12.94
C THR A 130 -14.52 -8.45 11.98
N VAL A 131 -15.44 -8.15 11.09
CA VAL A 131 -15.34 -7.02 10.17
C VAL A 131 -16.66 -6.27 10.15
N GLU A 132 -16.60 -4.98 10.43
CA GLU A 132 -17.74 -4.09 10.41
C GLU A 132 -18.03 -3.63 8.98
N TYR A 133 -19.29 -3.47 8.65
CA TYR A 133 -19.76 -2.91 7.39
C TYR A 133 -20.82 -1.86 7.66
N ALA A 134 -20.69 -0.72 6.99
CA ALA A 134 -21.71 0.33 6.93
C ALA A 134 -22.63 0.13 5.72
N PRO A 135 -23.77 0.83 5.65
CA PRO A 135 -24.67 0.79 4.51
C PRO A 135 -23.94 0.96 3.18
N GLY A 136 -24.37 0.23 2.14
CA GLY A 136 -23.71 0.15 0.84
C GLY A 136 -22.43 -0.67 0.85
N MET A 137 -22.31 -1.62 1.77
CA MET A 137 -21.19 -2.56 1.90
C MET A 137 -19.81 -1.91 2.11
N GLN A 138 -19.81 -0.69 2.66
CA GLN A 138 -18.57 0.00 2.98
C GLN A 138 -17.87 -0.68 4.17
N ARG A 139 -16.69 -1.22 3.93
CA ARG A 139 -15.87 -1.85 4.96
C ARG A 139 -15.46 -0.83 6.02
N GLY A 140 -15.79 -1.12 7.26
CA GLY A 140 -15.33 -0.45 8.47
C GLY A 140 -14.13 -1.15 9.10
N LEU A 141 -14.08 -1.17 10.43
CA LEU A 141 -12.97 -1.71 11.19
C LEU A 141 -12.89 -3.24 11.12
N THR A 142 -11.67 -3.73 11.08
CA THR A 142 -11.35 -5.16 11.20
C THR A 142 -10.70 -5.41 12.56
N HIS A 143 -11.18 -6.44 13.28
CA HIS A 143 -10.61 -6.90 14.53
C HIS A 143 -10.24 -8.39 14.38
N SER A 144 -8.98 -8.66 14.05
CA SER A 144 -8.48 -10.02 13.94
C SER A 144 -7.67 -10.38 15.19
N HIS A 145 -8.19 -11.32 15.97
CA HIS A 145 -7.52 -11.82 17.15
C HIS A 145 -6.48 -12.85 16.76
N VAL A 146 -5.30 -12.76 17.33
CA VAL A 146 -4.21 -13.72 17.11
C VAL A 146 -3.51 -14.01 18.44
N LYS A 147 -2.98 -15.21 18.58
CA LYS A 147 -2.06 -15.55 19.67
C LYS A 147 -0.64 -15.55 19.14
N VAL A 148 0.21 -14.74 19.71
CA VAL A 148 1.60 -14.55 19.28
C VAL A 148 2.53 -15.17 20.31
N LYS A 149 3.50 -15.95 19.85
CA LYS A 149 4.54 -16.49 20.71
C LYS A 149 5.63 -15.43 20.90
N THR A 150 5.84 -15.01 22.13
CA THR A 150 6.87 -14.03 22.47
C THR A 150 8.26 -14.67 22.54
N ALA A 151 9.32 -13.84 22.56
CA ALA A 151 10.70 -14.31 22.75
C ALA A 151 10.90 -15.11 24.06
N SER A 152 10.04 -14.93 25.07
CA SER A 152 10.02 -15.71 26.31
C SER A 152 9.22 -17.03 26.19
N ALA A 153 8.89 -17.44 24.99
CA ALA A 153 8.08 -18.65 24.66
C ALA A 153 6.65 -18.65 25.27
N LYS A 154 6.15 -17.48 25.68
CA LYS A 154 4.77 -17.31 26.16
C LYS A 154 3.87 -16.88 25.01
N TRP A 155 2.62 -17.37 25.05
CA TRP A 155 1.58 -16.94 24.13
C TRP A 155 0.86 -15.72 24.68
N GLU A 156 0.74 -14.67 23.87
CA GLU A 156 0.03 -13.43 24.20
C GLU A 156 -1.06 -13.17 23.16
N ASP A 157 -2.22 -12.72 23.63
CA ASP A 157 -3.30 -12.30 22.74
C ASP A 157 -2.99 -10.92 22.17
N ARG A 158 -3.13 -10.77 20.86
CA ARG A 158 -2.97 -9.53 20.10
C ARG A 158 -4.17 -9.35 19.17
N VAL A 159 -4.41 -8.11 18.79
CA VAL A 159 -5.45 -7.76 17.80
C VAL A 159 -4.79 -7.04 16.65
N ILE A 160 -5.00 -7.55 15.44
CA ILE A 160 -4.59 -6.93 14.19
C ILE A 160 -5.81 -6.18 13.66
N GLY A 161 -5.62 -4.90 13.32
CA GLY A 161 -6.63 -4.04 12.71
C GLY A 161 -6.11 -3.37 11.45
N ASP A 162 -6.95 -2.59 10.80
CA ASP A 162 -6.57 -1.89 9.58
C ASP A 162 -5.50 -0.80 9.85
N ASP A 163 -5.50 -0.23 11.05
CA ASP A 163 -4.56 0.77 11.55
C ASP A 163 -3.44 0.18 12.43
N ARG A 164 -3.52 -1.11 12.77
CA ARG A 164 -2.65 -1.78 13.74
C ARG A 164 -2.10 -3.09 13.19
N PRO A 165 -1.07 -3.03 12.34
CA PRO A 165 -0.44 -4.25 11.86
C PRO A 165 0.23 -5.01 13.00
N LEU A 166 0.28 -6.34 12.89
CA LEU A 166 1.09 -7.16 13.78
C LEU A 166 2.56 -7.01 13.37
N LEU A 167 3.41 -6.67 14.35
CA LEU A 167 4.86 -6.57 14.17
C LEU A 167 5.54 -7.71 14.92
N ILE A 168 6.25 -8.56 14.18
CA ILE A 168 7.07 -9.66 14.72
C ILE A 168 8.38 -9.69 13.92
N ASP A 169 9.50 -9.61 14.59
CA ASP A 169 10.86 -9.72 14.03
C ASP A 169 11.10 -8.84 12.78
N GLY A 170 10.55 -7.60 12.80
CA GLY A 170 10.64 -6.65 11.71
C GLY A 170 9.60 -6.83 10.59
N TYR A 171 8.89 -7.94 10.58
CA TYR A 171 7.77 -8.19 9.66
C TYR A 171 6.50 -7.51 10.15
N ARG A 172 5.70 -7.01 9.19
CA ARG A 172 4.40 -6.38 9.41
C ARG A 172 3.33 -7.17 8.69
N PHE A 173 2.33 -7.61 9.42
CA PHE A 173 1.17 -8.31 8.88
C PHE A 173 -0.02 -7.35 8.91
N TYR A 174 -0.50 -7.01 7.73
CA TYR A 174 -1.67 -6.14 7.53
C TYR A 174 -2.87 -6.99 7.13
N THR A 175 -4.05 -6.72 7.69
CA THR A 175 -5.31 -7.30 7.21
C THR A 175 -5.58 -6.82 5.78
N THR A 176 -6.12 -7.71 4.93
CA THR A 176 -6.49 -7.37 3.56
C THR A 176 -8.02 -7.35 3.39
N PHE A 177 -8.47 -7.03 2.18
CA PHE A 177 -9.88 -7.18 1.81
C PHE A 177 -10.26 -8.65 1.60
N ASN A 178 -9.27 -9.53 1.38
CA ASN A 178 -9.48 -10.96 1.19
C ASN A 178 -9.75 -11.63 2.52
N LYS A 179 -10.92 -12.21 2.67
CA LYS A 179 -11.37 -12.99 3.81
C LYS A 179 -12.65 -13.72 3.41
N GLY A 180 -12.93 -14.81 4.04
CA GLY A 180 -14.10 -15.57 3.65
C GLY A 180 -14.35 -16.77 4.55
N PHE A 181 -15.26 -17.63 4.11
CA PHE A 181 -15.61 -18.87 4.82
C PHE A 181 -14.72 -20.01 4.37
N THR A 182 -14.55 -20.96 5.28
CA THR A 182 -13.78 -22.19 5.06
C THR A 182 -14.58 -23.37 5.55
N SER A 183 -14.73 -24.37 4.70
CA SER A 183 -15.29 -25.66 5.09
C SER A 183 -14.18 -26.57 5.61
N VAL A 184 -14.32 -27.06 6.85
CA VAL A 184 -13.45 -28.09 7.41
C VAL A 184 -14.06 -29.42 7.04
N LEU A 185 -13.30 -30.26 6.32
CA LEU A 185 -13.76 -31.49 5.73
C LEU A 185 -12.87 -32.65 6.18
N THR A 186 -13.48 -33.79 6.49
CA THR A 186 -12.77 -35.05 6.65
C THR A 186 -13.11 -35.99 5.49
N TRP A 187 -12.09 -36.38 4.75
CA TRP A 187 -12.16 -37.37 3.69
C TRP A 187 -11.78 -38.74 4.23
N LEU A 188 -12.67 -39.70 4.10
CA LEU A 188 -12.47 -41.09 4.46
C LEU A 188 -12.42 -41.91 3.15
N PRO A 189 -11.25 -42.14 2.58
CA PRO A 189 -11.12 -42.91 1.35
C PRO A 189 -11.55 -44.36 1.56
N THR A 190 -12.04 -45.02 0.51
CA THR A 190 -12.38 -46.48 0.57
C THR A 190 -11.14 -47.29 0.94
N ASN A 191 -9.97 -46.90 0.50
CA ASN A 191 -8.68 -47.49 0.83
C ASN A 191 -7.71 -46.40 1.25
N GLY A 192 -7.32 -46.36 2.54
CA GLY A 192 -6.38 -45.40 3.07
C GLY A 192 -6.79 -44.82 4.41
N GLU A 193 -5.98 -43.93 4.94
CA GLU A 193 -6.23 -43.24 6.21
C GLU A 193 -7.12 -42.01 6.02
N PRO A 194 -7.96 -41.67 7.01
CA PRO A 194 -8.74 -40.46 7.00
C PRO A 194 -7.85 -39.21 6.94
N VAL A 195 -8.23 -38.24 6.11
CA VAL A 195 -7.52 -36.95 5.97
C VAL A 195 -8.49 -35.84 6.29
N THR A 196 -8.14 -34.98 7.26
CA THR A 196 -8.87 -33.77 7.57
C THR A 196 -8.14 -32.57 6.98
N GLY A 197 -8.88 -31.71 6.30
CA GLY A 197 -8.35 -30.48 5.65
C GLY A 197 -9.39 -29.40 5.57
N THR A 198 -9.00 -28.30 4.92
CA THR A 198 -9.85 -27.12 4.74
C THR A 198 -9.97 -26.75 3.28
N VAL A 199 -11.15 -26.28 2.88
CA VAL A 199 -11.40 -25.72 1.55
C VAL A 199 -11.90 -24.29 1.73
N ASN A 200 -11.05 -23.32 1.37
CA ASN A 200 -11.39 -21.90 1.43
C ASN A 200 -12.38 -21.56 0.31
N MET A 201 -13.44 -20.86 0.64
CA MET A 201 -14.37 -20.28 -0.32
C MET A 201 -13.85 -18.90 -0.77
N PRO A 202 -14.32 -18.38 -1.92
CA PRO A 202 -13.99 -17.03 -2.36
C PRO A 202 -14.27 -15.96 -1.32
N SER A 203 -13.61 -14.80 -1.45
CA SER A 203 -13.76 -13.69 -0.49
C SER A 203 -15.21 -13.28 -0.31
N TYR A 204 -15.65 -13.21 0.95
CA TYR A 204 -16.98 -12.78 1.34
C TYR A 204 -16.90 -11.41 2.06
N PRO A 205 -17.80 -10.47 1.84
CA PRO A 205 -19.01 -10.53 0.99
C PRO A 205 -18.76 -10.23 -0.50
N LEU A 206 -17.53 -9.98 -0.92
CA LEU A 206 -17.17 -9.55 -2.29
C LEU A 206 -17.73 -10.50 -3.37
N PHE A 207 -17.72 -11.81 -3.11
CA PHE A 207 -18.23 -12.84 -4.01
C PHE A 207 -19.39 -13.63 -3.36
N GLU A 208 -20.36 -12.88 -2.84
CA GLU A 208 -21.49 -13.46 -2.09
C GLU A 208 -22.17 -14.63 -2.83
N TYR A 209 -22.49 -14.43 -4.11
CA TYR A 209 -23.20 -15.43 -4.92
C TYR A 209 -22.29 -16.51 -5.52
N LYS A 210 -20.98 -16.44 -5.29
CA LYS A 210 -20.00 -17.35 -5.84
C LYS A 210 -19.16 -18.00 -4.75
N GLN A 211 -19.83 -18.51 -3.70
CA GLN A 211 -19.17 -19.27 -2.64
C GLN A 211 -18.96 -20.72 -3.10
N ASP A 212 -18.25 -20.89 -4.22
CA ASP A 212 -17.95 -22.19 -4.83
C ASP A 212 -16.44 -22.41 -4.94
N ASN A 213 -16.04 -23.67 -4.83
CA ASN A 213 -14.67 -24.11 -5.05
C ASN A 213 -14.65 -25.54 -5.59
N ARG A 214 -13.49 -25.97 -6.06
CA ARG A 214 -13.24 -27.32 -6.55
C ARG A 214 -12.13 -27.96 -5.76
N TRP A 215 -12.25 -29.24 -5.54
CA TRP A 215 -11.29 -29.98 -4.76
C TRP A 215 -11.15 -31.42 -5.28
N ASN A 216 -9.92 -31.90 -5.34
CA ASN A 216 -9.61 -33.28 -5.68
C ASN A 216 -9.26 -34.00 -4.40
N PRO A 217 -10.07 -35.00 -3.98
CA PRO A 217 -9.76 -35.79 -2.79
C PRO A 217 -8.41 -36.48 -2.91
N PRO A 218 -7.61 -36.56 -1.84
CA PRO A 218 -6.36 -37.26 -1.86
C PRO A 218 -6.54 -38.73 -2.31
N GLY A 219 -5.70 -39.17 -3.26
CA GLY A 219 -5.74 -40.53 -3.80
C GLY A 219 -6.79 -40.77 -4.90
N THR A 220 -7.43 -39.72 -5.39
CA THR A 220 -8.39 -39.80 -6.51
C THR A 220 -8.10 -38.72 -7.57
N ASP A 221 -8.49 -38.99 -8.83
CA ASP A 221 -8.47 -38.01 -9.93
C ASP A 221 -9.84 -37.32 -10.11
N GLU A 222 -10.80 -37.62 -9.24
CA GLU A 222 -12.14 -37.06 -9.30
C GLU A 222 -12.16 -35.62 -8.78
N GLU A 223 -12.70 -34.70 -9.57
CA GLU A 223 -12.94 -33.31 -9.15
C GLU A 223 -14.32 -33.20 -8.50
N ILE A 224 -14.37 -32.79 -7.24
CA ILE A 224 -15.59 -32.47 -6.51
C ILE A 224 -15.81 -30.98 -6.49
N LYS A 225 -17.02 -30.55 -6.86
CA LYS A 225 -17.44 -29.16 -6.79
C LYS A 225 -18.17 -28.90 -5.50
N PHE A 226 -17.72 -27.89 -4.77
CA PHE A 226 -18.36 -27.41 -3.56
C PHE A 226 -19.08 -26.08 -3.83
N TRP A 227 -20.26 -25.93 -3.27
CA TRP A 227 -20.94 -24.66 -3.14
C TRP A 227 -21.44 -24.51 -1.71
N LEU A 228 -20.97 -23.48 -1.02
CA LEU A 228 -21.40 -23.16 0.33
C LEU A 228 -22.59 -22.19 0.27
N GLN A 229 -23.77 -22.69 0.64
CA GLN A 229 -24.95 -21.87 0.79
C GLN A 229 -25.02 -21.34 2.22
N LEU A 230 -24.73 -20.05 2.38
CA LEU A 230 -24.73 -19.39 3.68
C LEU A 230 -26.15 -19.04 4.11
N ASN A 231 -26.45 -19.22 5.40
CA ASN A 231 -27.69 -18.78 6.03
C ASN A 231 -27.53 -17.39 6.68
N THR A 232 -26.35 -16.79 6.56
CA THR A 232 -26.04 -15.47 7.12
C THR A 232 -26.74 -14.40 6.28
N ALA A 233 -27.69 -13.69 6.89
CA ALA A 233 -28.31 -12.54 6.25
C ALA A 233 -27.33 -11.38 6.22
N MET A 234 -26.87 -11.01 5.02
CA MET A 234 -26.18 -9.78 4.79
C MET A 234 -27.22 -8.64 4.68
N ASN A 235 -26.99 -7.54 5.37
CA ASN A 235 -27.85 -6.36 5.28
C ASN A 235 -27.09 -5.24 4.57
N GLU A 236 -27.46 -4.99 3.31
CA GLU A 236 -26.84 -3.93 2.51
C GLU A 236 -27.28 -2.52 2.90
N ASP A 237 -28.45 -2.41 3.52
CA ASP A 237 -29.09 -1.13 3.84
C ASP A 237 -28.71 -0.60 5.23
N ASP A 238 -28.11 -1.42 6.08
CA ASP A 238 -27.85 -1.09 7.48
C ASP A 238 -26.41 -1.51 7.89
N TYR A 239 -26.03 -1.12 9.11
CA TYR A 239 -24.78 -1.59 9.72
C TYR A 239 -24.87 -3.06 10.09
N TRP A 240 -23.86 -3.83 9.72
CA TRP A 240 -23.76 -5.23 10.11
C TRP A 240 -22.31 -5.63 10.38
N THR A 241 -22.13 -6.75 11.05
CA THR A 241 -20.82 -7.27 11.38
C THR A 241 -20.68 -8.69 10.85
N LEU A 242 -19.64 -8.91 10.04
CA LEU A 242 -19.25 -10.26 9.63
C LEU A 242 -18.54 -10.93 10.82
N ASP A 243 -19.11 -12.03 11.31
CA ASP A 243 -18.55 -12.87 12.38
C ASP A 243 -18.80 -14.35 12.05
N GLY A 244 -17.72 -15.09 11.81
CA GLY A 244 -17.81 -16.50 11.46
C GLY A 244 -18.38 -17.39 12.57
N ARG A 245 -18.33 -16.93 13.83
CA ARG A 245 -18.86 -17.72 14.99
C ARG A 245 -20.38 -17.76 15.01
N THR A 246 -21.03 -16.79 14.36
CA THR A 246 -22.50 -16.70 14.27
C THR A 246 -23.03 -17.14 12.92
N SER A 247 -22.15 -17.47 11.99
CA SER A 247 -22.49 -17.89 10.63
C SER A 247 -22.79 -19.37 10.55
N SER A 248 -23.75 -19.74 9.73
CA SER A 248 -24.13 -21.11 9.42
C SER A 248 -24.35 -21.29 7.93
N GLY A 249 -24.31 -22.52 7.45
CA GLY A 249 -24.52 -22.81 6.03
C GLY A 249 -24.62 -24.30 5.76
N VAL A 250 -25.06 -24.61 4.53
CA VAL A 250 -25.15 -25.98 4.01
C VAL A 250 -24.11 -26.10 2.88
N LEU A 251 -23.33 -27.17 2.93
CA LEU A 251 -22.36 -27.45 1.87
C LEU A 251 -23.03 -28.32 0.80
N ILE A 252 -23.06 -27.78 -0.41
CA ILE A 252 -23.56 -28.54 -1.56
C ILE A 252 -22.36 -29.14 -2.27
N VAL A 253 -22.37 -30.49 -2.29
CA VAL A 253 -21.33 -31.29 -2.90
C VAL A 253 -21.85 -31.87 -4.20
N THR A 254 -21.18 -31.53 -5.32
CA THR A 254 -21.58 -32.01 -6.65
C THR A 254 -20.45 -32.81 -7.25
N THR A 255 -20.75 -34.04 -7.60
CA THR A 255 -19.95 -34.92 -8.45
C THR A 255 -20.55 -34.95 -9.85
N ASP A 256 -19.90 -35.61 -10.82
CA ASP A 256 -20.41 -35.69 -12.20
C ASP A 256 -21.81 -36.31 -12.29
N GLU A 257 -22.20 -37.14 -11.31
CA GLU A 257 -23.45 -37.89 -11.34
C GLU A 257 -24.54 -37.30 -10.43
N LYS A 258 -24.19 -36.68 -9.30
CA LYS A 258 -25.16 -36.33 -8.25
C LYS A 258 -24.80 -35.06 -7.49
N ARG A 259 -25.86 -34.42 -7.00
CA ARG A 259 -25.78 -33.26 -6.11
C ARG A 259 -26.28 -33.69 -4.72
N HIS A 260 -25.49 -33.40 -3.69
CA HIS A 260 -25.80 -33.73 -2.30
C HIS A 260 -25.76 -32.47 -1.45
N GLU A 261 -26.73 -32.32 -0.56
CA GLU A 261 -26.76 -31.27 0.47
C GLU A 261 -26.25 -31.87 1.79
N VAL A 262 -25.16 -31.30 2.29
CA VAL A 262 -24.48 -31.81 3.49
C VAL A 262 -24.52 -30.75 4.57
N GLN A 263 -25.23 -31.02 5.65
CA GLN A 263 -25.27 -30.14 6.80
C GLN A 263 -24.06 -30.38 7.70
N LEU A 264 -23.80 -29.42 8.58
CA LEU A 264 -22.74 -29.53 9.57
C LEU A 264 -22.83 -30.83 10.37
N GLY A 265 -21.72 -31.53 10.48
CA GLY A 265 -21.62 -32.85 11.15
C GLY A 265 -22.13 -34.02 10.32
N GLN A 266 -22.73 -33.79 9.15
CA GLN A 266 -23.20 -34.88 8.28
C GLN A 266 -22.11 -35.38 7.33
N SER A 267 -22.29 -36.58 6.84
CA SER A 267 -21.43 -37.22 5.85
C SER A 267 -22.21 -37.59 4.60
N VAL A 268 -21.53 -37.59 3.48
CA VAL A 268 -22.05 -38.02 2.18
C VAL A 268 -21.16 -39.11 1.61
N GLN A 269 -21.79 -40.20 1.10
CA GLN A 269 -21.06 -41.26 0.41
C GLN A 269 -20.81 -40.83 -1.05
N LEU A 270 -19.55 -40.90 -1.45
CA LEU A 270 -19.06 -40.58 -2.80
C LEU A 270 -18.42 -41.87 -3.40
N PRO A 271 -18.17 -41.94 -4.71
CA PRO A 271 -17.68 -43.16 -5.36
C PRO A 271 -16.41 -43.75 -4.71
N ASN A 272 -15.45 -42.86 -4.34
CA ASN A 272 -14.14 -43.27 -3.86
C ASN A 272 -13.95 -43.15 -2.32
N GLY A 273 -15.02 -42.84 -1.58
CA GLY A 273 -14.96 -42.69 -0.13
C GLY A 273 -16.13 -41.92 0.45
N GLN A 274 -16.00 -41.51 1.71
CA GLN A 274 -17.01 -40.71 2.41
C GLN A 274 -16.44 -39.34 2.76
N LEU A 275 -17.21 -38.29 2.48
CA LEU A 275 -16.88 -36.94 2.86
C LEU A 275 -17.75 -36.49 4.03
N ARG A 276 -17.13 -35.94 5.07
CA ARG A 276 -17.82 -35.39 6.24
C ARG A 276 -17.55 -33.87 6.35
N PHE A 277 -18.62 -33.09 6.54
CA PHE A 277 -18.55 -31.67 6.80
C PHE A 277 -18.44 -31.43 8.31
N GLU A 278 -17.20 -31.20 8.81
CA GLU A 278 -16.91 -31.13 10.25
C GLU A 278 -17.29 -29.80 10.86
N ALA A 279 -16.89 -28.70 10.20
CA ALA A 279 -17.10 -27.34 10.71
C ALA A 279 -17.15 -26.31 9.57
N LEU A 280 -17.90 -25.24 9.82
CA LEU A 280 -17.79 -24.01 9.07
C LEU A 280 -16.96 -23.02 9.90
N THR A 281 -15.89 -22.50 9.32
CA THR A 281 -15.03 -21.50 9.94
C THR A 281 -14.69 -20.41 8.92
N MET A 282 -13.73 -19.55 9.20
CA MET A 282 -13.32 -18.47 8.33
C MET A 282 -11.82 -18.46 8.10
N TRP A 283 -11.41 -17.83 7.01
CA TRP A 283 -10.03 -17.50 6.71
C TRP A 283 -9.85 -16.01 6.56
N MET A 284 -8.67 -15.50 6.95
CA MET A 284 -8.25 -14.10 6.83
C MET A 284 -7.03 -14.01 5.94
N GLY A 285 -7.10 -13.11 4.95
CA GLY A 285 -5.95 -12.78 4.13
C GLY A 285 -5.10 -11.68 4.76
N TYR A 286 -3.81 -11.89 4.77
CA TYR A 286 -2.81 -10.93 5.23
C TYR A 286 -1.86 -10.56 4.11
N ARG A 287 -1.40 -9.32 4.13
CA ARG A 287 -0.20 -8.89 3.42
C ARG A 287 0.94 -8.82 4.41
N LEU A 288 1.98 -9.58 4.14
CA LEU A 288 3.23 -9.55 4.87
C LEU A 288 4.17 -8.58 4.19
N PHE A 289 4.76 -7.68 4.97
CA PHE A 289 5.69 -6.68 4.50
C PHE A 289 6.89 -6.56 5.43
N TYR A 290 8.09 -6.52 4.86
CA TYR A 290 9.34 -6.31 5.56
C TYR A 290 10.15 -5.21 4.87
N ASP A 291 10.52 -4.18 5.60
CA ASP A 291 11.47 -3.17 5.17
C ASP A 291 12.12 -2.52 6.42
N PRO A 292 13.39 -2.81 6.67
CA PRO A 292 14.11 -2.31 7.84
C PRO A 292 14.45 -0.82 7.74
N THR A 293 14.29 -0.19 6.56
CA THR A 293 14.70 1.19 6.33
C THR A 293 13.63 2.23 6.68
N ILE A 294 12.37 1.82 6.85
CA ILE A 294 11.22 2.75 7.02
C ILE A 294 11.42 3.73 8.17
N GLN A 295 11.87 3.25 9.34
CA GLN A 295 12.07 4.11 10.50
C GLN A 295 13.16 5.15 10.23
N TRP A 296 14.25 4.75 9.60
CA TRP A 296 15.35 5.63 9.22
C TRP A 296 14.94 6.65 8.18
N MET A 297 14.14 6.24 7.18
CA MET A 297 13.57 7.16 6.18
C MET A 297 12.72 8.24 6.84
N PHE A 298 11.93 7.90 7.85
CA PHE A 298 11.13 8.87 8.60
C PHE A 298 12.01 9.92 9.29
N PHE A 299 13.04 9.52 10.04
CA PHE A 299 13.95 10.45 10.71
C PHE A 299 14.71 11.34 9.72
N VAL A 300 15.22 10.76 8.64
CA VAL A 300 15.95 11.50 7.61
C VAL A 300 15.03 12.49 6.89
N SER A 301 13.77 12.16 6.67
CA SER A 301 12.78 13.07 6.08
C SER A 301 12.53 14.30 6.96
N ILE A 302 12.36 14.09 8.28
CA ILE A 302 12.25 15.20 9.25
C ILE A 302 13.49 16.10 9.18
N MET A 303 14.68 15.50 9.16
CA MET A 303 15.94 16.24 9.07
C MET A 303 16.02 17.08 7.80
N GLY A 304 15.55 16.53 6.67
CA GLY A 304 15.47 17.25 5.39
C GLY A 304 14.53 18.46 5.45
N VAL A 305 13.35 18.30 6.04
CA VAL A 305 12.38 19.39 6.24
C VAL A 305 12.98 20.50 7.12
N LEU A 306 13.62 20.15 8.23
CA LEU A 306 14.26 21.10 9.12
C LEU A 306 15.41 21.87 8.42
N GLY A 307 16.23 21.16 7.63
CA GLY A 307 17.29 21.80 6.85
C GLY A 307 16.75 22.79 5.83
N LEU A 308 15.70 22.42 5.10
CA LEU A 308 15.05 23.30 4.14
C LEU A 308 14.38 24.50 4.81
N SER A 309 13.71 24.29 5.94
CA SER A 309 13.08 25.35 6.73
C SER A 309 14.13 26.36 7.23
N GLN A 310 15.27 25.88 7.75
CA GLN A 310 16.38 26.75 8.15
C GLN A 310 16.93 27.58 6.99
N TYR A 311 17.06 26.98 5.81
CA TYR A 311 17.52 27.67 4.61
C TYR A 311 16.58 28.83 4.23
N PHE A 312 15.27 28.57 4.16
CA PHE A 312 14.29 29.59 3.81
C PHE A 312 14.14 30.66 4.89
N TRP A 313 14.19 30.28 6.17
CA TRP A 313 14.14 31.24 7.28
C TRP A 313 15.25 32.28 7.20
N LYS A 314 16.49 31.84 6.96
CA LYS A 314 17.61 32.76 6.76
C LYS A 314 17.41 33.66 5.54
N LYS A 315 16.86 33.15 4.44
CA LYS A 315 16.62 33.88 3.23
C LYS A 315 15.55 34.97 3.41
N ILE A 316 14.48 34.67 4.13
CA ILE A 316 13.41 35.62 4.45
C ILE A 316 13.94 36.73 5.35
N ASN A 317 14.72 36.42 6.39
CA ASN A 317 15.29 37.39 7.31
C ASN A 317 16.37 38.28 6.67
N LEU A 318 16.99 37.87 5.57
CA LEU A 318 18.01 38.64 4.83
C LEU A 318 17.42 39.56 3.75
N GLN A 319 16.13 39.46 3.46
CA GLN A 319 15.39 40.43 2.68
C GLN A 319 14.55 41.29 3.65
N PRO A 320 15.07 42.42 4.16
CA PRO A 320 14.19 43.38 4.79
C PRO A 320 13.13 43.71 3.76
N TRP A 321 11.86 43.74 4.16
CA TRP A 321 10.84 44.43 3.39
C TRP A 321 11.44 45.78 3.08
N MET A 322 11.66 46.11 1.81
CA MET A 322 11.98 47.47 1.42
C MET A 322 10.78 48.29 1.86
N ASP A 323 10.90 48.95 3.00
CA ASP A 323 10.08 50.11 3.26
C ASP A 323 10.27 50.97 2.00
N GLU A 324 9.22 51.09 1.18
CA GLU A 324 9.16 52.11 0.16
C GLU A 324 9.55 53.40 0.90
N LYS A 325 10.75 53.91 0.58
CA LYS A 325 11.09 55.28 0.98
C LYS A 325 9.95 56.13 0.47
N PRO A 326 9.21 56.86 1.32
CA PRO A 326 8.27 57.82 0.83
C PRO A 326 9.05 58.73 -0.11
N ASP A 327 8.65 58.77 -1.37
CA ASP A 327 9.18 59.68 -2.35
C ASP A 327 9.24 61.06 -1.69
N ASN A 328 10.43 61.60 -1.60
CA ASN A 328 10.66 62.95 -1.14
C ASN A 328 9.74 63.85 -1.97
N ILE A 329 8.68 64.37 -1.34
CA ILE A 329 7.92 65.47 -1.83
C ILE A 329 8.96 66.63 -1.97
N ALA A 330 9.45 66.85 -3.22
CA ALA A 330 10.27 67.94 -3.52
C ALA A 330 9.48 69.20 -3.17
N GLU A 331 9.95 69.96 -2.17
CA GLU A 331 9.51 71.30 -1.90
C GLU A 331 9.71 72.08 -3.18
N ASP A 332 8.62 72.41 -3.85
CA ASP A 332 8.54 73.40 -4.93
C ASP A 332 8.70 74.76 -4.34
N THR A 333 9.95 75.25 -4.25
CA THR A 333 10.24 76.63 -3.99
C THR A 333 10.04 77.40 -5.28
N GLY A 334 9.04 78.19 -5.30
CA GLY A 334 8.53 79.14 -6.29
C GLY A 334 9.48 79.68 -7.29
N LYS A 335 9.03 79.73 -8.53
CA LYS A 335 9.32 80.76 -9.52
C LYS A 335 8.10 81.02 -10.42
N PRO A 336 7.87 82.26 -10.83
CA PRO A 336 6.56 82.71 -11.29
C PRO A 336 6.33 82.57 -12.79
N LEU A 337 5.06 82.77 -13.13
CA LEU A 337 4.39 82.75 -14.41
C LEU A 337 5.18 83.30 -15.61
N GLY A 338 5.09 82.60 -16.72
CA GLY A 338 5.39 83.07 -18.05
C GLY A 338 4.65 82.27 -19.13
N ALA A 339 3.54 82.79 -19.52
CA ALA A 339 2.81 82.81 -20.80
C ALA A 339 2.94 81.71 -21.87
N MET A 340 1.76 81.25 -22.27
CA MET A 340 1.25 80.96 -23.64
C MET A 340 1.87 79.90 -24.52
N GLY A 341 0.95 79.02 -24.97
CA GLY A 341 1.06 78.23 -26.20
C GLY A 341 0.23 76.94 -26.22
N SER A 342 -1.07 76.97 -26.44
CA SER A 342 -1.88 76.44 -27.52
C SER A 342 -1.68 75.00 -27.97
N GLN A 343 -2.78 74.23 -27.86
CA GLN A 343 -3.28 73.18 -28.75
C GLN A 343 -2.46 71.91 -28.82
N THR A 344 -3.06 70.71 -28.73
CA THR A 344 -4.23 70.11 -29.41
C THR A 344 -4.65 68.77 -28.81
N ASN A 345 -5.90 68.66 -28.70
CA ASN A 345 -6.81 67.49 -28.66
C ASN A 345 -6.30 66.18 -29.25
N ARG A 346 -6.39 65.06 -28.51
CA ARG A 346 -6.79 63.77 -29.04
C ARG A 346 -7.47 62.92 -27.98
N LYS A 347 -8.72 62.57 -28.28
CA LYS A 347 -9.64 61.70 -27.50
C LYS A 347 -9.19 60.26 -27.45
N PRO A 348 -9.60 59.52 -26.43
CA PRO A 348 -9.40 58.07 -26.34
C PRO A 348 -10.39 57.32 -27.19
N HIS A 349 -9.92 56.28 -27.83
CA HIS A 349 -10.77 55.33 -28.61
C HIS A 349 -11.20 54.21 -27.68
N ILE A 350 -12.51 54.19 -27.39
CA ILE A 350 -13.22 53.07 -26.78
C ILE A 350 -13.60 52.16 -27.93
N THR A 351 -13.22 50.88 -27.87
CA THR A 351 -13.89 49.85 -28.62
C THR A 351 -14.45 48.81 -27.64
N ASN A 352 -15.76 48.89 -27.47
CA ASN A 352 -16.61 47.81 -27.06
C ASN A 352 -16.68 46.78 -28.17
N ASP A 353 -16.59 45.51 -27.86
CA ASP A 353 -17.37 44.52 -28.58
C ASP A 353 -17.75 43.37 -27.65
N PRO A 354 -19.00 42.99 -27.68
CA PRO A 354 -19.60 42.01 -26.78
C PRO A 354 -19.80 40.68 -27.45
N ALA A 355 -20.20 39.72 -26.61
CA ALA A 355 -20.86 38.49 -26.93
C ALA A 355 -19.97 37.26 -27.23
N SER A 356 -20.03 36.30 -26.35
CA SER A 356 -20.87 35.14 -26.61
C SER A 356 -21.03 34.28 -25.37
N SER A 357 -22.21 34.37 -24.80
CA SER A 357 -22.79 33.31 -23.98
C SER A 357 -23.21 32.16 -24.90
N ALA A 358 -23.04 30.94 -24.48
CA ALA A 358 -24.05 29.90 -24.69
C ALA A 358 -23.62 28.52 -24.14
N TYR A 359 -24.45 28.04 -23.22
CA TYR A 359 -25.03 26.71 -23.10
C TYR A 359 -24.09 25.59 -22.59
N LEU A 360 -24.22 25.15 -21.37
CA LEU A 360 -25.37 24.48 -20.71
C LEU A 360 -25.80 23.17 -21.36
N THR A 361 -25.96 22.27 -20.44
CA THR A 361 -26.82 21.08 -20.38
C THR A 361 -26.21 19.82 -20.91
N GLY A 362 -26.05 18.89 -20.02
CA GLY A 362 -26.98 17.77 -19.73
C GLY A 362 -26.46 16.57 -20.42
N ASP A 363 -26.33 15.46 -19.94
CA ASP A 363 -27.27 14.52 -19.39
C ASP A 363 -26.56 13.24 -18.92
N ARG A 364 -27.19 12.65 -17.98
CA ARG A 364 -27.05 11.30 -17.44
C ARG A 364 -27.00 10.22 -18.52
N HIS A 365 -26.10 9.26 -18.32
CA HIS A 365 -26.47 7.84 -18.27
C HIS A 365 -25.46 7.07 -17.44
#